data_75770cacf85b0e0f905b5d7401d8c281
#
_entry.id   75770cacf85b0e0f905b5d7401d8c281
#
_cell.length_a   1.000
_cell.length_b   1.000
_cell.length_c   1.000
_cell.angle_alpha   90.00
_cell.angle_beta   90.00
_cell.angle_gamma   90.00
#
_symmetry.space_group_name_H-M   'P 1'
#
loop_
_entity.id
_entity.type
_entity.pdbx_description
1 polymer ?
#
loop_
_entity_poly.entity_id
_entity_poly.type
_entity_poly.pdbx_seq_one_letter_code
_entity_poly.pdbx_strand_id
1 'polypeptide(L)'
;MNGFDDFLDTLSDATKELVSDIETAWQELKEDLRDTVTVKYLRPGGIAYCKSEGKKYYGILTGTQIISLNKEGEPDYMDLQAFLDLHDAEKLKVSTQKRIAVGCHEVDYAARIAVEEETFPSTKVFVLKCLAVDGAVKVDEAIEARFGSFEWLNYDVPEEAEAAEDTDAE
;
A
#
# COMPACT_ATOMS: atom_id res chain seq x y z
N MET A 1 6.87 -1.15 -34.07
CA MET A 1 8.22 -1.23 -33.53
C MET A 1 8.83 0.16 -33.43
N ASN A 2 9.56 0.40 -32.42
CA ASN A 2 10.17 1.70 -32.23
C ASN A 2 11.66 1.66 -32.65
N GLY A 3 12.25 2.82 -32.90
CA GLY A 3 13.65 2.93 -33.32
C GLY A 3 14.66 2.52 -32.25
N PHE A 4 14.21 2.43 -30.99
CA PHE A 4 15.07 2.04 -29.88
C PHE A 4 15.46 0.56 -29.96
N ASP A 5 14.51 -0.30 -30.30
CA ASP A 5 14.79 -1.74 -30.47
C ASP A 5 15.78 -1.98 -31.61
N ASP A 6 15.59 -1.28 -32.74
CA ASP A 6 16.52 -1.35 -33.87
C ASP A 6 17.91 -0.86 -33.48
N PHE A 7 17.98 0.21 -32.69
CA PHE A 7 19.24 0.75 -32.21
C PHE A 7 19.94 -0.25 -31.31
N LEU A 8 19.26 -0.90 -30.38
CA LEU A 8 19.83 -1.92 -29.51
C LEU A 8 20.39 -3.11 -30.27
N ASP A 9 19.72 -3.54 -31.34
CA ASP A 9 20.15 -4.66 -32.14
C ASP A 9 21.48 -4.38 -32.86
N THR A 10 21.81 -3.12 -33.10
CA THR A 10 23.07 -2.73 -33.80
C THR A 10 24.23 -2.49 -32.85
N LEU A 11 24.00 -2.48 -31.52
CA LEU A 11 25.04 -2.21 -30.51
C LEU A 11 25.90 -3.46 -30.25
N SER A 12 27.15 -3.24 -29.85
CA SER A 12 28.00 -4.30 -29.33
C SER A 12 27.47 -4.77 -27.96
N ASP A 13 27.87 -5.98 -27.55
CA ASP A 13 27.44 -6.55 -26.28
C ASP A 13 27.81 -5.65 -25.09
N ALA A 14 29.01 -5.08 -25.09
CA ALA A 14 29.46 -4.16 -24.03
C ALA A 14 28.59 -2.90 -23.97
N THR A 15 28.20 -2.37 -25.13
CA THR A 15 27.31 -1.20 -25.19
C THR A 15 25.90 -1.54 -24.73
N LYS A 16 25.41 -2.74 -25.04
CA LYS A 16 24.11 -3.21 -24.60
C LYS A 16 24.06 -3.33 -23.06
N GLU A 17 25.13 -3.84 -22.45
CA GLU A 17 25.25 -3.90 -20.99
C GLU A 17 25.18 -2.50 -20.38
N LEU A 18 25.88 -1.54 -20.97
CA LEU A 18 25.87 -0.16 -20.48
C LEU A 18 24.47 0.45 -20.54
N VAL A 19 23.75 0.22 -21.64
CA VAL A 19 22.37 0.69 -21.79
C VAL A 19 21.46 0.05 -20.76
N SER A 20 21.62 -1.26 -20.52
CA SER A 20 20.85 -1.99 -19.51
C SER A 20 21.12 -1.42 -18.11
N ASP A 21 22.38 -1.10 -17.77
CA ASP A 21 22.73 -0.50 -16.48
C ASP A 21 22.09 0.88 -16.31
N ILE A 22 22.06 1.66 -17.40
CA ILE A 22 21.41 2.99 -17.39
C ILE A 22 19.92 2.86 -17.17
N GLU A 23 19.25 1.88 -17.81
CA GLU A 23 17.82 1.62 -17.60
C GLU A 23 17.52 1.23 -16.17
N THR A 24 18.34 0.35 -15.58
CA THR A 24 18.18 -0.08 -14.18
C THR A 24 18.33 1.12 -13.24
N ALA A 25 19.36 1.94 -13.44
CA ALA A 25 19.58 3.13 -12.64
C ALA A 25 18.41 4.12 -12.77
N TRP A 26 17.85 4.24 -13.96
CA TRP A 26 16.70 5.12 -14.21
C TRP A 26 15.44 4.63 -13.48
N GLN A 27 15.20 3.32 -13.48
CA GLN A 27 14.08 2.73 -12.76
C GLN A 27 14.23 2.91 -11.24
N GLU A 28 15.44 2.71 -10.72
CA GLU A 28 15.73 2.96 -9.30
C GLU A 28 15.48 4.43 -8.93
N LEU A 29 15.91 5.37 -9.79
CA LEU A 29 15.68 6.79 -9.57
C LEU A 29 14.19 7.13 -9.56
N LYS A 30 13.41 6.54 -10.45
CA LYS A 30 11.96 6.74 -10.49
C LYS A 30 11.31 6.25 -9.21
N GLU A 31 11.72 5.09 -8.70
CA GLU A 31 11.22 4.55 -7.45
C GLU A 31 11.58 5.45 -6.27
N ASP A 32 12.82 5.95 -6.21
CA ASP A 32 13.26 6.87 -5.16
C ASP A 32 12.47 8.17 -5.20
N LEU A 33 12.23 8.72 -6.39
CA LEU A 33 11.42 9.94 -6.54
C LEU A 33 9.98 9.71 -6.11
N ARG A 34 9.43 8.54 -6.42
CA ARG A 34 8.07 8.17 -6.01
C ARG A 34 7.98 8.07 -4.49
N ASP A 35 9.01 7.53 -3.85
CA ASP A 35 9.07 7.39 -2.40
C ASP A 35 9.19 8.74 -1.67
N THR A 36 9.62 9.81 -2.35
CA THR A 36 9.65 11.14 -1.75
C THR A 36 8.30 11.84 -1.74
N VAL A 37 7.33 11.34 -2.52
CA VAL A 37 5.97 11.89 -2.55
C VAL A 37 5.15 11.21 -1.48
N THR A 38 4.62 12.00 -0.54
CA THR A 38 3.82 11.47 0.55
C THR A 38 2.39 11.99 0.49
N VAL A 39 1.48 11.20 1.05
CA VAL A 39 0.07 11.57 1.20
C VAL A 39 -0.10 12.23 2.55
N LYS A 40 -0.79 13.37 2.61
CA LYS A 40 -1.00 14.09 3.87
C LYS A 40 -2.19 13.58 4.66
N TYR A 41 -3.24 13.19 3.98
CA TYR A 41 -4.50 12.80 4.62
C TYR A 41 -4.94 11.42 4.16
N LEU A 42 -5.42 10.64 5.11
CA LEU A 42 -5.97 9.32 4.83
C LEU A 42 -7.48 9.42 4.64
N ARG A 43 -8.06 8.42 3.97
CA ARG A 43 -9.49 8.35 3.73
C ARG A 43 -10.03 7.01 4.25
N PRO A 44 -11.12 7.03 5.04
CA PRO A 44 -11.72 5.77 5.50
C PRO A 44 -12.13 4.88 4.32
N GLY A 45 -11.90 3.59 4.44
CA GLY A 45 -12.13 2.64 3.36
C GLY A 45 -11.03 2.60 2.32
N GLY A 46 -9.94 3.33 2.54
CA GLY A 46 -8.74 3.22 1.70
C GLY A 46 -7.95 1.98 2.05
N ILE A 47 -7.08 1.58 1.13
CA ILE A 47 -6.25 0.39 1.29
C ILE A 47 -4.83 0.83 1.60
N ALA A 48 -4.21 0.17 2.57
CA ALA A 48 -2.81 0.41 2.90
C ALA A 48 -2.08 -0.91 3.01
N TYR A 49 -0.76 -0.87 2.82
CA TYR A 49 0.07 -2.03 3.09
C TYR A 49 1.43 -1.61 3.61
N CYS A 50 2.07 -2.53 4.30
CA CYS A 50 3.49 -2.45 4.61
C CYS A 50 4.17 -3.71 4.06
N LYS A 51 5.47 -3.64 3.88
CA LYS A 51 6.23 -4.73 3.30
C LYS A 51 7.36 -5.14 4.25
N SER A 52 7.47 -6.43 4.51
CA SER A 52 8.53 -6.99 5.33
C SER A 52 8.99 -8.30 4.71
N GLU A 53 10.29 -8.45 4.54
CA GLU A 53 10.91 -9.65 3.96
C GLU A 53 10.30 -10.09 2.63
N GLY A 54 9.96 -9.11 1.79
CA GLY A 54 9.37 -9.37 0.48
C GLY A 54 7.88 -9.66 0.49
N LYS A 55 7.26 -9.73 1.66
CA LYS A 55 5.82 -9.95 1.82
C LYS A 55 5.07 -8.66 2.07
N LYS A 56 3.92 -8.51 1.44
CA LYS A 56 3.02 -7.38 1.66
C LYS A 56 1.93 -7.76 2.65
N TYR A 57 1.68 -6.89 3.62
CA TYR A 57 0.62 -7.04 4.60
C TYR A 57 -0.33 -5.88 4.45
N TYR A 58 -1.60 -6.17 4.23
CA TYR A 58 -2.63 -5.19 3.87
C TYR A 58 -3.56 -4.88 5.03
N GLY A 59 -4.20 -3.73 4.94
CA GLY A 59 -5.27 -3.37 5.87
C GLY A 59 -6.19 -2.33 5.25
N ILE A 60 -7.29 -2.07 5.93
CA ILE A 60 -8.28 -1.09 5.53
C ILE A 60 -8.20 0.10 6.48
N LEU A 61 -8.01 1.29 5.92
CA LEU A 61 -7.95 2.51 6.72
C LEU A 61 -9.31 2.89 7.27
N THR A 62 -9.34 3.32 8.51
CA THR A 62 -10.57 3.75 9.15
C THR A 62 -10.28 5.01 9.99
N GLY A 63 -10.40 6.17 9.39
CA GLY A 63 -10.01 7.41 10.06
C GLY A 63 -8.51 7.46 10.33
N THR A 64 -8.12 7.47 11.60
CA THR A 64 -6.71 7.53 12.02
C THR A 64 -6.11 6.15 12.32
N GLN A 65 -6.91 5.10 12.19
CA GLN A 65 -6.48 3.74 12.47
C GLN A 65 -6.54 2.87 11.22
N ILE A 66 -6.07 1.65 11.36
CA ILE A 66 -6.16 0.64 10.31
C ILE A 66 -6.81 -0.61 10.90
N ILE A 67 -7.64 -1.28 10.10
CA ILE A 67 -8.18 -2.59 10.44
C ILE A 67 -7.39 -3.61 9.65
N SER A 68 -6.72 -4.51 10.34
CA SER A 68 -5.94 -5.57 9.73
C SER A 68 -5.96 -6.78 10.64
N LEU A 69 -5.30 -7.86 10.24
CA LEU A 69 -5.30 -9.08 11.02
C LEU A 69 -4.27 -9.02 12.14
N ASN A 70 -4.68 -9.42 13.34
CA ASN A 70 -3.77 -9.64 14.46
C ASN A 70 -3.04 -10.97 14.29
N LYS A 71 -2.27 -11.37 15.30
CA LYS A 71 -1.48 -12.62 15.24
C LYS A 71 -2.34 -13.89 15.14
N GLU A 72 -3.58 -13.80 15.57
CA GLU A 72 -4.54 -14.90 15.52
C GLU A 72 -5.33 -14.96 14.21
N GLY A 73 -5.07 -14.04 13.28
CA GLY A 73 -5.78 -13.98 12.01
C GLY A 73 -7.15 -13.32 12.11
N GLU A 74 -7.40 -12.58 13.18
CA GLU A 74 -8.66 -11.88 13.40
C GLU A 74 -8.53 -10.41 13.03
N PRO A 75 -9.50 -9.84 12.29
CA PRO A 75 -9.50 -8.40 12.04
C PRO A 75 -9.64 -7.62 13.33
N ASP A 76 -8.81 -6.60 13.50
CA ASP A 76 -8.79 -5.78 14.69
C ASP A 76 -8.38 -4.36 14.34
N TYR A 77 -8.81 -3.40 15.16
CA TYR A 77 -8.36 -2.01 15.02
C TYR A 77 -6.96 -1.88 15.60
N MET A 78 -6.11 -1.18 14.89
CA MET A 78 -4.78 -0.89 15.40
C MET A 78 -4.31 0.48 14.92
N ASP A 79 -3.45 1.12 15.69
CA ASP A 79 -2.81 2.34 15.26
C ASP A 79 -1.87 2.03 14.11
N LEU A 80 -1.61 3.01 13.26
CA LEU A 80 -0.75 2.81 12.10
C LEU A 80 0.65 2.35 12.51
N GLN A 81 1.20 2.93 13.58
CA GLN A 81 2.51 2.51 14.07
C GLN A 81 2.48 1.08 14.61
N ALA A 82 1.40 0.69 15.29
CA ALA A 82 1.23 -0.67 15.79
C ALA A 82 1.18 -1.68 14.63
N PHE A 83 0.52 -1.31 13.53
CA PHE A 83 0.49 -2.13 12.32
C PHE A 83 1.90 -2.33 11.74
N LEU A 84 2.67 -1.26 11.63
CA LEU A 84 4.05 -1.35 11.15
C LEU A 84 4.92 -2.20 12.09
N ASP A 85 4.80 -2.00 13.39
CA ASP A 85 5.55 -2.76 14.40
C ASP A 85 5.21 -4.23 14.39
N LEU A 86 3.94 -4.56 14.19
CA LEU A 86 3.48 -5.95 14.12
C LEU A 86 4.18 -6.72 12.99
N HIS A 87 4.48 -6.07 11.89
CA HIS A 87 5.10 -6.68 10.71
C HIS A 87 6.58 -6.32 10.56
N ASP A 88 7.16 -5.62 11.54
CA ASP A 88 8.55 -5.16 11.49
C ASP A 88 8.84 -4.39 10.20
N ALA A 89 7.97 -3.44 9.87
CA ALA A 89 8.04 -2.62 8.67
C ALA A 89 8.26 -1.16 9.02
N GLU A 90 8.84 -0.42 8.10
CA GLU A 90 9.16 1.00 8.30
C GLU A 90 8.25 1.96 7.54
N LYS A 91 7.71 1.52 6.42
CA LYS A 91 6.95 2.38 5.52
C LYS A 91 5.53 1.89 5.33
N LEU A 92 4.58 2.83 5.36
CA LEU A 92 3.19 2.57 5.03
C LEU A 92 2.90 3.10 3.63
N LYS A 93 2.38 2.24 2.77
CA LYS A 93 1.92 2.61 1.42
C LYS A 93 0.41 2.68 1.40
N VAL A 94 -0.13 3.69 0.74
CA VAL A 94 -1.57 3.96 0.68
C VAL A 94 -2.01 4.08 -0.78
N SER A 95 -3.18 3.54 -1.10
CA SER A 95 -3.74 3.66 -2.45
C SER A 95 -4.22 5.09 -2.70
N THR A 96 -3.80 5.67 -3.83
CA THR A 96 -4.08 7.07 -4.16
C THR A 96 -4.46 7.24 -5.62
N GLN A 97 -5.16 8.35 -5.90
CA GLN A 97 -5.39 8.84 -7.25
C GLN A 97 -5.03 10.32 -7.23
N LYS A 98 -4.17 10.73 -8.18
CA LYS A 98 -3.68 12.12 -8.25
C LYS A 98 -3.14 12.60 -6.89
N ARG A 99 -2.40 11.72 -6.19
CA ARG A 99 -1.77 11.98 -4.89
C ARG A 99 -2.76 12.17 -3.74
N ILE A 100 -4.02 11.81 -3.94
CA ILE A 100 -5.05 11.89 -2.90
C ILE A 100 -5.47 10.46 -2.55
N ALA A 101 -5.54 10.15 -1.26
CA ALA A 101 -5.96 8.83 -0.81
C ALA A 101 -7.35 8.51 -1.34
N VAL A 102 -7.54 7.28 -1.83
CA VAL A 102 -8.84 6.79 -2.28
C VAL A 102 -9.43 5.87 -1.23
N GLY A 103 -10.74 5.87 -1.13
CA GLY A 103 -11.46 5.02 -0.20
C GLY A 103 -12.95 5.23 -0.37
N CYS A 104 -13.73 4.29 0.13
CA CYS A 104 -15.18 4.43 0.11
C CYS A 104 -15.80 3.86 1.39
N HIS A 105 -16.98 4.37 1.69
CA HIS A 105 -17.70 4.00 2.90
C HIS A 105 -18.01 2.51 2.98
N GLU A 106 -18.34 1.88 1.86
CA GLU A 106 -18.70 0.47 1.80
C GLU A 106 -17.53 -0.44 2.23
N VAL A 107 -16.31 -0.09 1.83
CA VAL A 107 -15.10 -0.85 2.21
C VAL A 107 -14.82 -0.66 3.70
N ASP A 108 -14.92 0.55 4.20
CA ASP A 108 -14.76 0.86 5.63
C ASP A 108 -15.77 0.08 6.46
N TYR A 109 -17.04 0.10 6.04
CA TYR A 109 -18.12 -0.60 6.73
C TYR A 109 -17.87 -2.13 6.74
N ALA A 110 -17.49 -2.70 5.60
CA ALA A 110 -17.20 -4.13 5.51
C ALA A 110 -16.07 -4.54 6.46
N ALA A 111 -15.04 -3.73 6.57
CA ALA A 111 -13.92 -3.99 7.47
C ALA A 111 -14.36 -3.94 8.94
N ARG A 112 -15.16 -2.96 9.29
CA ARG A 112 -15.69 -2.80 10.68
C ARG A 112 -16.57 -3.97 11.09
N ILE A 113 -17.41 -4.46 10.17
CA ILE A 113 -18.26 -5.64 10.44
C ILE A 113 -17.39 -6.89 10.61
N ALA A 114 -16.31 -7.03 9.86
CA ALA A 114 -15.44 -8.20 9.95
C ALA A 114 -14.72 -8.30 11.31
N VAL A 115 -14.57 -7.20 12.02
CA VAL A 115 -13.97 -7.20 13.35
C VAL A 115 -14.85 -8.06 14.29
N GLU A 116 -14.22 -9.01 14.98
CA GLU A 116 -14.87 -9.93 15.93
C GLU A 116 -15.78 -10.99 15.32
N GLU A 117 -15.98 -11.01 14.00
CA GLU A 117 -16.88 -11.99 13.38
C GLU A 117 -16.19 -13.14 12.66
N GLU A 118 -15.03 -12.88 12.05
CA GLU A 118 -14.37 -13.85 11.18
C GLU A 118 -12.88 -13.91 11.40
N THR A 119 -12.26 -15.03 10.98
CA THR A 119 -10.81 -15.14 10.86
C THR A 119 -10.46 -15.31 9.40
N PHE A 120 -9.25 -14.91 9.03
CA PHE A 120 -8.79 -14.96 7.65
C PHE A 120 -7.40 -15.58 7.59
N PRO A 121 -7.08 -16.32 6.52
CA PRO A 121 -5.76 -16.94 6.38
C PRO A 121 -4.65 -15.95 6.07
N SER A 122 -4.98 -14.77 5.53
CA SER A 122 -4.00 -13.74 5.22
C SER A 122 -4.67 -12.37 5.12
N THR A 123 -3.87 -11.30 5.26
CA THR A 123 -4.36 -9.93 5.10
C THR A 123 -4.85 -9.67 3.68
N LYS A 124 -4.26 -10.34 2.69
CA LYS A 124 -4.70 -10.27 1.29
C LYS A 124 -6.15 -10.74 1.16
N VAL A 125 -6.48 -11.90 1.73
CA VAL A 125 -7.84 -12.46 1.66
C VAL A 125 -8.83 -11.54 2.38
N PHE A 126 -8.44 -11.00 3.53
CA PHE A 126 -9.28 -10.04 4.26
C PHE A 126 -9.62 -8.81 3.42
N VAL A 127 -8.61 -8.18 2.82
CA VAL A 127 -8.81 -6.98 2.03
C VAL A 127 -9.60 -7.26 0.75
N LEU A 128 -9.36 -8.40 0.09
CA LEU A 128 -10.13 -8.79 -1.09
C LEU A 128 -11.61 -8.95 -0.75
N LYS A 129 -11.93 -9.51 0.39
CA LYS A 129 -13.31 -9.63 0.84
C LYS A 129 -13.95 -8.26 1.08
N CYS A 130 -13.23 -7.34 1.71
CA CYS A 130 -13.75 -5.99 1.97
C CYS A 130 -13.97 -5.19 0.69
N LEU A 131 -13.11 -5.40 -0.31
CA LEU A 131 -13.25 -4.74 -1.62
C LEU A 131 -14.44 -5.28 -2.41
N ALA A 132 -14.86 -6.51 -2.15
CA ALA A 132 -16.05 -7.14 -2.74
C ALA A 132 -16.07 -7.10 -4.27
N VAL A 133 -14.93 -7.39 -4.90
CA VAL A 133 -14.81 -7.47 -6.35
C VAL A 133 -14.80 -8.94 -6.76
N ASP A 134 -15.80 -9.36 -7.51
CA ASP A 134 -15.93 -10.76 -7.92
C ASP A 134 -14.78 -11.17 -8.84
N GLY A 135 -14.22 -12.33 -8.55
CA GLY A 135 -13.14 -12.92 -9.35
C GLY A 135 -11.77 -12.31 -9.17
N ALA A 136 -11.63 -11.27 -8.38
CA ALA A 136 -10.32 -10.66 -8.12
C ALA A 136 -9.47 -11.58 -7.23
N VAL A 137 -8.24 -11.86 -7.65
CA VAL A 137 -7.28 -12.65 -6.88
C VAL A 137 -6.09 -11.84 -6.41
N LYS A 138 -5.92 -10.62 -6.96
CA LYS A 138 -4.86 -9.69 -6.57
C LYS A 138 -5.47 -8.41 -6.01
N VAL A 139 -4.86 -7.88 -4.95
CA VAL A 139 -5.34 -6.66 -4.32
C VAL A 139 -5.32 -5.48 -5.29
N ASP A 140 -4.26 -5.32 -6.06
CA ASP A 140 -4.16 -4.24 -7.04
C ASP A 140 -5.28 -4.28 -8.07
N GLU A 141 -5.62 -5.47 -8.57
CA GLU A 141 -6.73 -5.65 -9.51
C GLU A 141 -8.08 -5.26 -8.88
N ALA A 142 -8.28 -5.65 -7.64
CA ALA A 142 -9.52 -5.33 -6.92
C ALA A 142 -9.66 -3.83 -6.65
N ILE A 143 -8.58 -3.17 -6.28
CA ILE A 143 -8.56 -1.72 -6.07
C ILE A 143 -8.87 -1.01 -7.39
N GLU A 144 -8.21 -1.42 -8.46
CA GLU A 144 -8.42 -0.82 -9.78
C GLU A 144 -9.83 -1.02 -10.30
N ALA A 145 -10.40 -2.21 -10.08
CA ALA A 145 -11.79 -2.49 -10.47
C ALA A 145 -12.78 -1.63 -9.69
N ARG A 146 -12.49 -1.34 -8.43
CA ARG A 146 -13.41 -0.57 -7.59
C ARG A 146 -13.24 0.94 -7.70
N PHE A 147 -12.00 1.42 -7.81
CA PHE A 147 -11.68 2.86 -7.79
C PHE A 147 -11.13 3.40 -9.10
N GLY A 148 -10.68 2.54 -10.00
CA GLY A 148 -9.97 2.94 -11.22
C GLY A 148 -8.46 2.91 -11.02
N SER A 149 -7.73 3.42 -12.00
CA SER A 149 -6.26 3.46 -11.94
C SER A 149 -5.79 4.21 -10.70
N PHE A 150 -4.79 3.68 -10.04
CA PHE A 150 -4.30 4.22 -8.78
C PHE A 150 -2.79 4.05 -8.66
N GLU A 151 -2.21 4.72 -7.65
CA GLU A 151 -0.79 4.58 -7.30
C GLU A 151 -0.64 4.34 -5.82
N TRP A 152 0.35 3.53 -5.45
CA TRP A 152 0.76 3.37 -4.06
C TRP A 152 1.75 4.48 -3.72
N LEU A 153 1.43 5.30 -2.73
CA LEU A 153 2.31 6.37 -2.23
C LEU A 153 2.53 6.20 -0.74
N ASN A 154 3.66 6.72 -0.26
CA ASN A 154 3.99 6.68 1.16
C ASN A 154 3.09 7.59 1.97
N TYR A 155 2.78 7.16 3.18
CA TYR A 155 2.19 8.01 4.21
C TYR A 155 3.16 8.02 5.40
N ASP A 156 3.51 9.20 5.85
CA ASP A 156 4.38 9.35 7.03
C ASP A 156 3.56 9.15 8.29
N VAL A 157 3.75 8.02 8.94
CA VAL A 157 3.02 7.69 10.16
C VAL A 157 3.54 8.56 11.31
N PRO A 158 2.66 9.32 12.00
CA PRO A 158 3.08 10.12 13.15
C PRO A 158 3.66 9.25 14.25
N GLU A 159 4.67 9.76 14.95
CA GLU A 159 5.22 9.05 16.10
C GLU A 159 4.20 9.02 17.24
N GLU A 160 4.11 7.89 17.90
CA GLU A 160 3.18 7.69 19.02
C GLU A 160 3.38 8.69 20.15
N ALA A 161 4.63 9.09 20.41
CA ALA A 161 4.95 10.07 21.45
C ALA A 161 4.32 11.44 21.17
N GLU A 162 4.24 11.85 19.90
CA GLU A 162 3.61 13.11 19.51
C GLU A 162 2.09 13.06 19.78
N ALA A 163 1.47 11.93 19.45
CA ALA A 163 0.05 11.74 19.71
C ALA A 163 -0.28 11.78 21.21
N ALA A 164 0.58 11.21 22.05
CA ALA A 164 0.43 11.24 23.49
C ALA A 164 0.58 12.64 24.06
N GLU A 165 1.50 13.43 23.54
CA GLU A 165 1.70 14.81 23.96
C GLU A 165 0.47 15.67 23.63
N ASP A 166 -0.09 15.50 22.46
CA ASP A 166 -1.30 16.20 22.04
C ASP A 166 -2.47 15.90 22.97
N THR A 167 -2.58 14.66 23.42
CA THR A 167 -3.61 14.24 24.36
C THR A 167 -3.42 14.88 25.73
N ASP A 168 -2.19 14.95 26.20
CA ASP A 168 -1.87 15.53 27.50
C ASP A 168 -2.04 17.04 27.55
N ALA A 169 -1.97 17.71 26.40
CA ALA A 169 -2.14 19.16 26.30
C ALA A 169 -3.59 19.62 26.57
N GLU A 170 -4.53 18.71 26.54
CA GLU A 170 -5.91 18.98 26.87
C GLU A 170 -6.15 19.01 28.38
#